data_e4915b9c97d82eee3eb5f6b0f3c5b663
#
_entry.id   e4915b9c97d82eee3eb5f6b0f3c5b663
#
_cell.length_a   1.000
_cell.length_b   1.000
_cell.length_c   1.000
_cell.angle_alpha   90.00
_cell.angle_beta   90.00
_cell.angle_gamma   90.00
#
_symmetry.space_group_name_H-M   'P 1'
#
loop_
_entity.id
_entity.type
_entity.pdbx_description
1 polymer ?
#
loop_
_entity_poly.entity_id
_entity_poly.type
_entity_poly.pdbx_seq_one_letter_code
_entity_poly.pdbx_strand_id
1 'polypeptide(L)'
;MDQGVRIVWYDLPEDDKEEYLNWLHGEYLPAVMARPGISWAANYKIIKTDETIQKLSKFVGRSDDFNEVPQGSDYAMLIGAGSPHVFFKPNIDDVDAEDAKTLEMFAKRIGTRIVVATEQARVDGPEARHRAP
;
A
#
# COMPACT_ATOMS: atom_id res chain seq x y z
N MET A 1 -1.64 7.43 21.78
CA MET A 1 -1.53 6.04 21.32
C MET A 1 -1.04 6.03 19.86
N ASP A 2 0.07 5.38 19.61
CA ASP A 2 0.75 5.50 18.33
C ASP A 2 0.14 4.57 17.31
N GLN A 3 -0.60 5.14 16.37
CA GLN A 3 -1.12 4.39 15.25
C GLN A 3 0.00 4.05 14.28
N GLY A 4 -0.05 2.83 13.73
CA GLY A 4 0.90 2.39 12.74
C GLY A 4 0.26 2.26 11.37
N VAL A 5 1.05 2.47 10.33
CA VAL A 5 0.62 2.21 8.96
C VAL A 5 1.75 1.52 8.19
N ARG A 6 1.37 0.47 7.46
CA ARG A 6 2.29 -0.22 6.56
C ARG A 6 1.92 0.18 5.14
N ILE A 7 2.88 0.71 4.42
CA ILE A 7 2.68 1.22 3.07
C ILE A 7 3.49 0.36 2.11
N VAL A 8 2.83 -0.18 1.09
CA VAL A 8 3.47 -1.00 0.07
C VAL A 8 3.21 -0.36 -1.29
N TRP A 9 4.25 0.21 -1.90
CA TRP A 9 4.18 0.71 -3.27
C TRP A 9 4.54 -0.41 -4.24
N TYR A 10 3.85 -0.48 -5.36
CA TYR A 10 4.10 -1.52 -6.35
C TYR A 10 3.51 -1.18 -7.70
N ASP A 11 4.03 -1.85 -8.73
CA ASP A 11 3.45 -1.88 -10.07
C ASP A 11 2.92 -3.28 -10.33
N LEU A 12 2.09 -3.42 -11.36
CA LEU A 12 1.58 -4.71 -11.80
C LEU A 12 1.83 -4.88 -13.30
N PRO A 13 2.20 -6.10 -13.75
CA PRO A 13 2.19 -6.40 -15.17
C PRO A 13 0.80 -6.20 -15.74
N GLU A 14 0.71 -5.70 -16.97
CA GLU A 14 -0.58 -5.42 -17.59
C GLU A 14 -1.49 -6.63 -17.64
N ASP A 15 -0.92 -7.80 -17.94
CA ASP A 15 -1.69 -9.03 -18.07
C ASP A 15 -2.23 -9.57 -16.73
N ASP A 16 -1.60 -9.18 -15.62
CA ASP A 16 -1.99 -9.66 -14.29
C ASP A 16 -2.85 -8.66 -13.52
N LYS A 17 -3.00 -7.46 -14.05
CA LYS A 17 -3.59 -6.33 -13.33
C LYS A 17 -5.01 -6.60 -12.84
N GLU A 18 -5.88 -7.05 -13.73
CA GLU A 18 -7.28 -7.28 -13.40
C GLU A 18 -7.43 -8.39 -12.37
N GLU A 19 -6.77 -9.52 -12.59
CA GLU A 19 -6.82 -10.65 -11.67
C GLU A 19 -6.32 -10.28 -10.28
N TYR A 20 -5.17 -9.59 -10.24
CA TYR A 20 -4.57 -9.17 -8.97
C TYR A 20 -5.50 -8.23 -8.21
N LEU A 21 -6.01 -7.19 -8.87
CA LEU A 21 -6.84 -6.20 -8.20
C LEU A 21 -8.17 -6.79 -7.73
N ASN A 22 -8.77 -7.68 -8.51
CA ASN A 22 -9.99 -8.37 -8.09
C ASN A 22 -9.75 -9.24 -6.86
N TRP A 23 -8.64 -9.97 -6.85
CA TRP A 23 -8.26 -10.77 -5.69
C TRP A 23 -7.96 -9.89 -4.47
N LEU A 24 -7.17 -8.84 -4.64
CA LEU A 24 -6.79 -7.95 -3.54
C LEU A 24 -8.01 -7.32 -2.90
N HIS A 25 -8.89 -6.74 -3.71
CA HIS A 25 -10.05 -6.01 -3.20
C HIS A 25 -11.13 -6.93 -2.65
N GLY A 26 -11.33 -8.10 -3.26
CA GLY A 26 -12.40 -9.01 -2.88
C GLY A 26 -12.02 -10.05 -1.83
N GLU A 27 -10.75 -10.40 -1.74
CA GLU A 27 -10.31 -11.47 -0.84
C GLU A 27 -9.27 -11.03 0.18
N TYR A 28 -8.17 -10.41 -0.26
CA TYR A 28 -7.08 -10.09 0.66
C TYR A 28 -7.43 -9.00 1.66
N LEU A 29 -7.93 -7.86 1.19
CA LEU A 29 -8.24 -6.75 2.09
C LEU A 29 -9.30 -7.13 3.13
N PRO A 30 -10.41 -7.80 2.76
CA PRO A 30 -11.34 -8.28 3.78
C PRO A 30 -10.71 -9.28 4.76
N ALA A 31 -9.85 -10.18 4.27
CA ALA A 31 -9.20 -11.17 5.12
C ALA A 31 -8.21 -10.53 6.11
N VAL A 32 -7.46 -9.53 5.68
CA VAL A 32 -6.50 -8.86 6.55
C VAL A 32 -7.21 -8.12 7.68
N MET A 33 -8.42 -7.64 7.44
CA MET A 33 -9.22 -6.97 8.47
C MET A 33 -9.63 -7.89 9.62
N ALA A 34 -9.63 -9.21 9.39
CA ALA A 34 -9.93 -10.17 10.45
C ALA A 34 -8.76 -10.41 11.39
N ARG A 35 -7.58 -9.92 11.06
CA ARG A 35 -6.38 -10.12 11.89
C ARG A 35 -6.39 -9.18 13.09
N PRO A 36 -5.94 -9.67 14.27
CA PRO A 36 -5.91 -8.82 15.47
C PRO A 36 -5.07 -7.57 15.29
N GLY A 37 -5.58 -6.44 15.75
CA GLY A 37 -4.85 -5.19 15.74
C GLY A 37 -4.92 -4.39 14.45
N ILE A 38 -5.45 -4.96 13.39
CA ILE A 38 -5.63 -4.24 12.12
C ILE A 38 -6.90 -3.39 12.19
N SER A 39 -6.76 -2.11 11.89
CA SER A 39 -7.86 -1.13 12.00
C SER A 39 -8.52 -0.85 10.66
N TRP A 40 -7.74 -0.78 9.59
CA TRP A 40 -8.24 -0.50 8.26
C TRP A 40 -7.23 -0.96 7.22
N ALA A 41 -7.70 -1.13 5.98
CA ALA A 41 -6.86 -1.47 4.86
C ALA A 41 -7.43 -0.84 3.60
N ALA A 42 -6.57 -0.34 2.73
CA ALA A 42 -6.98 0.31 1.49
C ALA A 42 -5.92 0.10 0.40
N ASN A 43 -6.36 0.12 -0.84
CA ASN A 43 -5.46 0.08 -1.98
C ASN A 43 -5.75 1.28 -2.86
N TYR A 44 -4.73 2.03 -3.20
CA TYR A 44 -4.85 3.26 -3.97
C TYR A 44 -4.18 3.11 -5.33
N LYS A 45 -4.82 3.66 -6.34
CA LYS A 45 -4.18 3.86 -7.63
C LYS A 45 -3.60 5.26 -7.64
N ILE A 46 -2.32 5.38 -7.96
CA ILE A 46 -1.67 6.68 -7.98
C ILE A 46 -2.09 7.43 -9.24
N ILE A 47 -2.56 8.66 -9.06
CA ILE A 47 -2.93 9.52 -10.18
C ILE A 47 -1.67 10.23 -10.67
N LYS A 48 -1.32 9.98 -11.93
CA LYS A 48 -0.14 10.55 -12.54
C LYS A 48 -0.55 11.59 -13.57
N THR A 49 -0.50 12.85 -13.16
CA THR A 49 -0.64 13.98 -14.06
C THR A 49 0.74 14.35 -14.59
N ASP A 50 0.79 15.14 -15.65
CA ASP A 50 2.07 15.63 -16.18
C ASP A 50 2.86 16.36 -15.09
N GLU A 51 2.18 17.15 -14.27
CA GLU A 51 2.81 17.85 -13.15
C GLU A 51 3.39 16.87 -12.13
N THR A 52 2.65 15.83 -11.79
CA THR A 52 3.09 14.81 -10.86
C THR A 52 4.35 14.09 -11.38
N ILE A 53 4.35 13.74 -12.66
CA ILE A 53 5.49 13.08 -13.30
C ILE A 53 6.72 13.99 -13.24
N GLN A 54 6.56 15.27 -13.52
CA GLN A 54 7.65 16.24 -13.45
C GLN A 54 8.20 16.36 -12.04
N LYS A 55 7.34 16.42 -11.04
CA LYS A 55 7.75 16.51 -9.63
C LYS A 55 8.49 15.26 -9.19
N LEU A 56 8.02 14.08 -9.58
CA LEU A 56 8.69 12.83 -9.27
C LEU A 56 10.06 12.77 -9.93
N SER A 57 10.16 13.19 -11.18
CA SER A 57 11.42 13.23 -11.89
C SER A 57 12.43 14.16 -11.23
N LYS A 58 11.98 15.33 -10.77
CA LYS A 58 12.84 16.27 -10.05
C LYS A 58 13.28 15.74 -8.70
N PHE A 59 12.39 15.04 -8.01
CA PHE A 59 12.66 14.48 -6.70
C PHE A 59 13.69 13.35 -6.77
N VAL A 60 13.54 12.49 -7.75
CA VAL A 60 14.50 11.40 -8.02
C VAL A 60 15.77 11.91 -8.70
N GLY A 61 15.68 12.96 -9.29
CA GLY A 61 16.49 14.11 -9.56
C GLY A 61 17.78 14.02 -10.30
N ARG A 62 18.20 12.94 -10.86
CA ARG A 62 19.53 13.00 -11.41
C ARG A 62 19.81 12.06 -12.53
N SER A 63 18.78 11.43 -12.97
CA SER A 63 18.91 10.58 -14.12
C SER A 63 18.71 11.44 -15.34
N ASP A 64 19.44 11.14 -16.36
CA ASP A 64 19.26 11.77 -17.66
C ASP A 64 17.90 11.42 -18.25
N ASP A 65 17.17 10.52 -17.61
CA ASP A 65 15.85 10.08 -18.02
C ASP A 65 14.78 10.77 -17.19
N PHE A 66 14.64 12.07 -17.41
CA PHE A 66 13.64 12.89 -16.68
C PHE A 66 12.21 12.48 -16.94
N ASN A 67 11.96 11.61 -17.90
CA ASN A 67 10.62 11.20 -18.30
C ASN A 67 10.20 9.88 -17.68
N GLU A 68 11.10 9.20 -16.98
CA GLU A 68 10.78 7.92 -16.36
C GLU A 68 10.26 8.08 -14.95
N VAL A 69 9.08 7.51 -14.71
CA VAL A 69 8.52 7.41 -13.37
C VAL A 69 9.19 6.22 -12.68
N PRO A 70 9.62 6.36 -11.41
CA PRO A 70 10.21 5.23 -10.70
C PRO A 70 9.30 4.01 -10.68
N GLN A 71 9.89 2.82 -10.75
CA GLN A 71 9.13 1.59 -10.59
C GLN A 71 8.46 1.56 -9.21
N GLY A 72 7.31 0.90 -9.13
CA GLY A 72 6.59 0.80 -7.89
C GLY A 72 5.77 2.04 -7.56
N SER A 73 5.41 2.83 -8.57
CA SER A 73 4.67 4.07 -8.36
C SER A 73 3.24 4.07 -8.87
N ASP A 74 2.73 2.92 -9.34
CA ASP A 74 1.36 2.83 -9.88
C ASP A 74 0.32 2.66 -8.79
N TYR A 75 0.65 1.91 -7.75
CA TYR A 75 -0.29 1.57 -6.68
C TYR A 75 0.37 1.72 -5.32
N ALA A 76 -0.46 1.98 -4.32
CA ALA A 76 -0.05 1.96 -2.92
C ALA A 76 -1.11 1.23 -2.09
N MET A 77 -0.73 0.14 -1.43
CA MET A 77 -1.59 -0.55 -0.48
C MET A 77 -1.21 -0.11 0.93
N LEU A 78 -2.20 0.33 1.70
CA LEU A 78 -2.00 0.80 3.06
C LEU A 78 -2.78 -0.07 4.03
N ILE A 79 -2.13 -0.47 5.11
CA ILE A 79 -2.77 -1.21 6.19
C ILE A 79 -2.52 -0.43 7.48
N GLY A 80 -3.59 -0.04 8.14
CA GLY A 80 -3.51 0.70 9.40
C GLY A 80 -3.74 -0.20 10.60
N ALA A 81 -3.00 0.06 11.67
CA ALA A 81 -3.09 -0.70 12.91
C ALA A 81 -3.03 0.24 14.10
N GLY A 82 -3.47 -0.25 15.27
CA GLY A 82 -3.43 0.53 16.51
C GLY A 82 -2.00 0.82 16.98
N SER A 83 -1.03 0.06 16.48
CA SER A 83 0.39 0.23 16.80
C SER A 83 1.21 -0.37 15.68
N PRO A 84 2.39 0.20 15.36
CA PRO A 84 3.29 -0.40 14.35
C PRO A 84 3.77 -1.80 14.75
N HIS A 85 3.77 -2.14 16.03
CA HIS A 85 4.17 -3.47 16.48
C HIS A 85 3.30 -4.59 15.94
N VAL A 86 2.07 -4.29 15.56
CA VAL A 86 1.15 -5.27 14.96
C VAL A 86 1.74 -5.89 13.70
N PHE A 87 2.58 -5.16 12.97
CA PHE A 87 3.19 -5.67 11.74
C PHE A 87 4.41 -6.56 11.97
N PHE A 88 4.93 -6.60 13.17
CA PHE A 88 6.17 -7.31 13.48
C PHE A 88 6.00 -8.52 14.39
N LYS A 89 4.89 -8.61 15.13
CA LYS A 89 4.66 -9.70 16.10
C LYS A 89 3.21 -10.22 16.02
N PRO A 90 2.91 -11.23 15.18
CA PRO A 90 3.82 -11.89 14.24
C PRO A 90 4.14 -11.00 13.04
N ASN A 91 5.26 -11.30 12.38
CA ASN A 91 5.65 -10.56 11.19
C ASN A 91 4.60 -10.75 10.10
N ILE A 92 4.10 -9.65 9.56
CA ILE A 92 3.01 -9.68 8.58
C ILE A 92 3.40 -10.46 7.31
N ASP A 93 4.66 -10.39 6.91
CA ASP A 93 5.12 -11.12 5.73
C ASP A 93 5.04 -12.62 5.95
N ASP A 94 5.35 -13.08 7.17
CA ASP A 94 5.26 -14.50 7.50
C ASP A 94 3.81 -14.98 7.53
N VAL A 95 2.91 -14.15 8.05
CA VAL A 95 1.48 -14.47 8.08
C VAL A 95 0.92 -14.54 6.66
N ASP A 96 1.30 -13.58 5.81
CA ASP A 96 0.89 -13.58 4.40
C ASP A 96 1.39 -14.83 3.67
N ALA A 97 2.61 -15.26 3.98
CA ALA A 97 3.21 -16.43 3.34
C ALA A 97 2.57 -17.77 3.74
N GLU A 98 1.77 -17.79 4.80
CA GLU A 98 1.03 -18.99 5.20
C GLU A 98 -0.06 -19.35 4.21
N ASP A 99 -0.53 -18.38 3.43
CA ASP A 99 -1.54 -18.59 2.40
C ASP A 99 -0.88 -18.63 1.02
N ALA A 100 -0.97 -19.80 0.38
CA ALA A 100 -0.32 -20.02 -0.91
C ALA A 100 -0.82 -19.04 -1.99
N LYS A 101 -2.09 -18.71 -1.98
CA LYS A 101 -2.67 -17.78 -2.96
C LYS A 101 -2.12 -16.38 -2.76
N THR A 102 -2.02 -15.92 -1.52
CA THR A 102 -1.45 -14.62 -1.18
C THR A 102 0.00 -14.53 -1.65
N LEU A 103 0.78 -15.57 -1.37
CA LEU A 103 2.17 -15.61 -1.79
C LEU A 103 2.31 -15.54 -3.32
N GLU A 104 1.49 -16.31 -4.03
CA GLU A 104 1.45 -16.32 -5.48
C GLU A 104 1.11 -14.93 -6.05
N MET A 105 0.09 -14.30 -5.52
CA MET A 105 -0.38 -13.01 -6.03
C MET A 105 0.62 -11.88 -5.72
N PHE A 106 1.18 -11.87 -4.52
CA PHE A 106 2.17 -10.85 -4.18
C PHE A 106 3.45 -10.98 -5.00
N ALA A 107 3.78 -12.18 -5.46
CA ALA A 107 4.94 -12.39 -6.33
C ALA A 107 4.78 -11.71 -7.71
N LYS A 108 3.57 -11.34 -8.08
CA LYS A 108 3.31 -10.65 -9.35
C LYS A 108 3.67 -9.16 -9.30
N ARG A 109 3.81 -8.60 -8.11
CA ARG A 109 4.14 -7.18 -7.95
C ARG A 109 5.55 -6.87 -8.44
N ILE A 110 5.72 -5.68 -9.03
CA ILE A 110 7.00 -5.22 -9.58
C ILE A 110 7.44 -3.96 -8.83
N GLY A 111 8.72 -3.87 -8.54
CA GLY A 111 9.29 -2.67 -7.92
C GLY A 111 8.77 -2.37 -6.53
N THR A 112 8.44 -3.42 -5.78
CA THR A 112 7.80 -3.30 -4.47
C THR A 112 8.71 -2.59 -3.47
N ARG A 113 8.15 -1.58 -2.78
CA ARG A 113 8.80 -0.88 -1.69
C ARG A 113 7.88 -0.88 -0.49
N ILE A 114 8.43 -1.17 0.69
CA ILE A 114 7.65 -1.34 1.91
C ILE A 114 8.20 -0.42 3.00
N VAL A 115 7.30 0.30 3.66
CA VAL A 115 7.61 1.17 4.78
C VAL A 115 6.59 0.92 5.87
N VAL A 116 7.05 0.90 7.12
CA VAL A 116 6.17 0.96 8.29
C VAL A 116 6.43 2.29 8.97
N ALA A 117 5.35 3.02 9.23
CA ALA A 117 5.41 4.34 9.83
C ALA A 117 4.54 4.40 11.07
N THR A 118 4.86 5.31 11.96
CA THR A 118 4.01 5.62 13.11
C THR A 118 3.45 7.01 12.95
N GLU A 119 2.18 7.18 13.31
CA GLU A 119 1.51 8.46 13.21
C GLU A 119 2.05 9.41 14.28
N GLN A 120 2.53 10.57 13.85
CA GLN A 120 3.05 11.59 14.76
C GLN A 120 2.00 12.60 15.17
N ALA A 121 1.10 12.93 14.23
CA ALA A 121 0.03 13.87 14.51
C ALA A 121 -1.10 13.66 13.51
N ARG A 122 -2.31 13.91 13.96
CA ARG A 122 -3.49 13.85 13.09
C ARG A 122 -4.49 14.90 13.53
N VAL A 123 -5.06 15.58 12.55
CA VAL A 123 -6.21 16.46 12.77
C VAL A 123 -7.25 16.11 11.71
N ASP A 124 -8.40 15.64 12.13
CA ASP A 124 -9.47 15.30 11.21
C ASP A 124 -10.31 16.55 10.91
N GLY A 125 -10.61 16.75 9.62
CA GLY A 125 -11.49 17.82 9.20
C GLY A 125 -12.96 17.44 9.42
N PRO A 126 -13.89 18.42 9.26
CA PRO A 126 -15.33 18.15 9.45
C PRO A 126 -15.86 17.04 8.55
N GLU A 127 -15.32 16.89 7.37
CA GLU A 127 -15.77 15.88 6.41
C GLU A 127 -15.48 14.45 6.86
N ALA A 128 -14.50 14.24 7.71
CA ALA A 128 -14.17 12.91 8.20
C ALA A 128 -15.32 12.25 8.94
N ARG A 129 -16.18 13.04 9.58
CA ARG A 129 -17.33 12.55 10.32
C ARG A 129 -18.41 11.95 9.44
N HIS A 130 -18.43 12.34 8.18
CA HIS A 130 -19.42 11.86 7.22
C HIS A 130 -19.01 10.58 6.52
N ARG A 131 -17.79 10.11 6.78
CA ARG A 131 -17.28 8.87 6.22
C ARG A 131 -17.56 7.66 7.10
N ALA A 132 -17.87 7.89 8.36
CA ALA A 132 -18.15 6.79 9.26
C ALA A 132 -19.44 6.09 8.83
N PRO A 133 -19.43 4.77 8.72
CA PRO A 133 -20.65 4.03 8.46
C PRO A 133 -21.63 4.14 9.60
#